data_64ddcd41cb0710b95e87d5ef79dd725c
#
_entry.id   64ddcd41cb0710b95e87d5ef79dd725c
#
_cell.length_a   1.000
_cell.length_b   1.000
_cell.length_c   1.000
_cell.angle_alpha   90.00
_cell.angle_beta   90.00
_cell.angle_gamma   90.00
#
_symmetry.space_group_name_H-M   'P 1'
#
loop_
_entity.id
_entity.type
_entity.pdbx_description
1 polymer ?
#
loop_
_entity_poly.entity_id
_entity_poly.type
_entity_poly.pdbx_seq_one_letter_code
_entity_poly.pdbx_strand_id
1 'polypeptide(L)'
;MLEISNISKSFHKKTALDSVSIKIEAGEIFGLLGPNGAGKTTLIRIINKIIEPDYGFIKFKGDVLSQKHLAEIGYLPEERGLYKNMTVEAHALFLGQLRGLSKSDVKSKLDYWLEKFQIQDWKKKRIEELSKGMAQKVQFICTVLHEPQLLILDEPFSGFDPLNIQLIRQELMEMKANGKTIILSSH
;
A
#
# COMPACT_ATOMS: atom_id res chain seq x y z
N MET A 1 -2.54 10.93 13.08
CA MET A 1 -2.92 9.67 12.39
C MET A 1 -1.96 8.53 12.75
N LEU A 2 -0.69 8.64 12.45
CA LEU A 2 0.35 7.66 12.77
C LEU A 2 1.45 8.33 13.60
N GLU A 3 1.83 7.72 14.71
CA GLU A 3 2.91 8.17 15.59
C GLU A 3 3.92 7.03 15.74
N ILE A 4 5.13 7.26 15.29
CA ILE A 4 6.27 6.34 15.35
C ILE A 4 7.22 6.90 16.41
N SER A 5 7.53 6.10 17.44
CA SER A 5 8.29 6.56 18.60
C SER A 5 9.51 5.67 18.83
N ASN A 6 10.70 6.25 18.62
CA ASN A 6 12.01 5.66 18.90
C ASN A 6 12.21 4.26 18.31
N ILE A 7 11.69 4.03 17.08
CA ILE A 7 11.81 2.73 16.41
C ILE A 7 13.27 2.45 16.04
N SER A 8 13.78 1.35 16.56
CA SER A 8 15.10 0.82 16.22
C SER A 8 14.95 -0.62 15.70
N LYS A 9 15.74 -0.95 14.68
CA LYS A 9 15.80 -2.30 14.09
C LYS A 9 17.18 -2.62 13.56
N SER A 10 17.71 -3.76 13.97
CA SER A 10 18.97 -4.29 13.47
C SER A 10 18.78 -5.68 12.86
N PHE A 11 19.57 -5.98 11.84
CA PHE A 11 19.66 -7.29 11.21
C PHE A 11 21.10 -7.76 11.30
N HIS A 12 21.38 -8.82 12.08
CA HIS A 12 22.73 -9.31 12.36
C HIS A 12 23.62 -8.18 12.90
N LYS A 13 24.57 -7.70 12.10
CA LYS A 13 25.52 -6.63 12.47
C LYS A 13 25.21 -5.25 11.89
N LYS A 14 24.09 -5.12 11.15
CA LYS A 14 23.72 -3.87 10.47
C LYS A 14 22.48 -3.27 11.11
N THR A 15 22.61 -2.05 11.65
CA THR A 15 21.47 -1.24 12.09
C THR A 15 20.75 -0.68 10.86
N ALA A 16 19.47 -1.01 10.71
CA ALA A 16 18.62 -0.54 9.62
C ALA A 16 17.81 0.71 10.02
N LEU A 17 17.43 0.80 11.30
CA LEU A 17 16.74 1.95 11.88
C LEU A 17 17.34 2.22 13.25
N ASP A 18 17.62 3.49 13.56
CA ASP A 18 18.17 3.93 14.83
C ASP A 18 17.31 5.06 15.41
N SER A 19 16.52 4.74 16.43
CA SER A 19 15.68 5.66 17.21
C SER A 19 14.80 6.58 16.36
N VAL A 20 14.21 6.05 15.28
CA VAL A 20 13.39 6.82 14.34
C VAL A 20 12.06 7.22 14.99
N SER A 21 11.78 8.53 14.98
CA SER A 21 10.52 9.10 15.47
C SER A 21 9.91 10.00 14.41
N ILE A 22 8.64 9.73 14.06
CA ILE A 22 7.89 10.43 13.01
C ILE A 22 6.44 10.58 13.47
N LYS A 23 5.85 11.75 13.21
CA LYS A 23 4.43 11.98 13.40
C LYS A 23 3.80 12.36 12.06
N ILE A 24 2.72 11.68 11.67
CA ILE A 24 1.97 11.91 10.45
C ILE A 24 0.53 12.22 10.82
N GLU A 25 0.04 13.38 10.39
CA GLU A 25 -1.33 13.82 10.67
C GLU A 25 -2.34 13.17 9.71
N ALA A 26 -3.61 13.22 10.06
CA ALA A 26 -4.67 12.72 9.20
C ALA A 26 -4.82 13.59 7.94
N GLY A 27 -5.04 12.96 6.78
CA GLY A 27 -5.20 13.65 5.49
C GLY A 27 -3.91 14.20 4.89
N GLU A 28 -2.75 13.80 5.40
CA GLU A 28 -1.43 14.23 4.92
C GLU A 28 -0.86 13.28 3.88
N ILE A 29 -0.06 13.81 2.94
CA ILE A 29 0.86 13.02 2.13
C ILE A 29 2.26 13.18 2.72
N PHE A 30 2.82 12.10 3.21
CA PHE A 30 4.15 12.05 3.81
C PHE A 30 5.14 11.35 2.87
N GLY A 31 6.21 12.04 2.49
CA GLY A 31 7.29 11.49 1.66
C GLY A 31 8.39 10.86 2.51
N LEU A 32 8.64 9.58 2.34
CA LEU A 32 9.76 8.85 2.94
C LEU A 32 10.89 8.76 1.93
N LEU A 33 11.79 9.75 1.95
CA LEU A 33 12.85 9.90 0.96
C LEU A 33 14.20 9.40 1.48
N GLY A 34 15.02 8.86 0.59
CA GLY A 34 16.39 8.45 0.93
C GLY A 34 16.92 7.36 -0.01
N PRO A 35 18.25 7.14 -0.03
CA PRO A 35 18.88 6.17 -0.91
C PRO A 35 18.47 4.73 -0.59
N ASN A 36 18.83 3.80 -1.49
CA ASN A 36 18.66 2.37 -1.23
C ASN A 36 19.43 1.96 0.04
N GLY A 37 18.77 1.14 0.88
CA GLY A 37 19.35 0.73 2.15
C GLY A 37 19.23 1.73 3.29
N ALA A 38 18.56 2.89 3.11
CA ALA A 38 18.31 3.87 4.18
C ALA A 38 17.28 3.42 5.23
N GLY A 39 16.73 2.21 5.12
CA GLY A 39 15.76 1.69 6.09
C GLY A 39 14.29 1.95 5.74
N LYS A 40 13.97 2.62 4.63
CA LYS A 40 12.59 2.94 4.23
C LYS A 40 11.66 1.71 4.23
N THR A 41 12.02 0.68 3.48
CA THR A 41 11.24 -0.57 3.41
C THR A 41 11.19 -1.29 4.76
N THR A 42 12.24 -1.20 5.58
CA THR A 42 12.23 -1.76 6.94
C THR A 42 11.17 -1.06 7.79
N LEU A 43 11.12 0.27 7.78
CA LEU A 43 10.11 1.03 8.52
C LEU A 43 8.69 0.71 8.02
N ILE A 44 8.50 0.67 6.70
CA ILE A 44 7.22 0.30 6.08
C ILE A 44 6.78 -1.10 6.51
N ARG A 45 7.67 -2.08 6.55
CA ARG A 45 7.38 -3.45 7.00
C ARG A 45 7.01 -3.50 8.48
N ILE A 46 7.60 -2.66 9.33
CA ILE A 46 7.23 -2.54 10.76
C ILE A 46 5.82 -1.94 10.88
N ILE A 47 5.49 -0.88 10.14
CA ILE A 47 4.15 -0.29 10.13
C ILE A 47 3.09 -1.32 9.69
N ASN A 48 3.42 -2.17 8.74
CA ASN A 48 2.53 -3.24 8.26
C ASN A 48 2.57 -4.52 9.12
N LYS A 49 3.23 -4.51 10.28
CA LYS A 49 3.34 -5.68 11.17
C LYS A 49 3.90 -6.94 10.48
N ILE A 50 4.72 -6.76 9.44
CA ILE A 50 5.43 -7.86 8.74
C ILE A 50 6.66 -8.26 9.54
N ILE A 51 7.33 -7.28 10.18
CA ILE A 51 8.44 -7.49 11.10
C ILE A 51 8.22 -6.66 12.37
N GLU A 52 8.74 -7.13 13.50
CA GLU A 52 8.68 -6.38 14.76
C GLU A 52 9.93 -5.50 14.90
N PRO A 53 9.80 -4.30 15.50
CA PRO A 53 10.93 -3.49 15.88
C PRO A 53 11.68 -4.14 17.06
N ASP A 54 12.96 -3.82 17.23
CA ASP A 54 13.73 -4.25 18.41
C ASP A 54 13.40 -3.34 19.60
N TYR A 55 13.18 -2.04 19.34
CA TYR A 55 12.79 -1.04 20.35
C TYR A 55 11.78 -0.06 19.74
N GLY A 56 11.07 0.63 20.64
CA GLY A 56 10.08 1.63 20.28
C GLY A 56 8.69 1.03 20.03
N PHE A 57 7.76 1.88 19.65
CA PHE A 57 6.38 1.49 19.36
C PHE A 57 5.76 2.40 18.29
N ILE A 58 4.66 1.95 17.71
CA ILE A 58 3.87 2.73 16.76
C ILE A 58 2.45 2.83 17.30
N LYS A 59 1.85 4.02 17.22
CA LYS A 59 0.43 4.25 17.43
C LYS A 59 -0.27 4.58 16.11
N PHE A 60 -1.45 4.04 15.94
CA PHE A 60 -2.35 4.34 14.85
C PHE A 60 -3.70 4.82 15.42
N LYS A 61 -4.12 6.04 15.05
CA LYS A 61 -5.32 6.69 15.60
C LYS A 61 -5.35 6.76 17.15
N GLY A 62 -4.16 6.88 17.76
CA GLY A 62 -4.02 6.97 19.24
C GLY A 62 -3.79 5.63 19.94
N ASP A 63 -4.16 4.51 19.34
CA ASP A 63 -3.96 3.16 19.90
C ASP A 63 -2.63 2.56 19.46
N VAL A 64 -2.04 1.70 20.28
CA VAL A 64 -0.85 0.92 19.87
C VAL A 64 -1.21 0.06 18.67
N LEU A 65 -0.38 0.17 17.61
CA LEU A 65 -0.59 -0.53 16.35
C LEU A 65 -0.63 -2.04 16.54
N SER A 66 -1.69 -2.67 16.08
CA SER A 66 -1.94 -4.11 16.20
C SER A 66 -2.58 -4.67 14.93
N GLN A 67 -2.72 -5.98 14.83
CA GLN A 67 -3.30 -6.67 13.67
C GLN A 67 -4.70 -6.14 13.29
N LYS A 68 -5.53 -5.74 14.25
CA LYS A 68 -6.87 -5.18 13.98
C LYS A 68 -6.85 -3.94 13.09
N HIS A 69 -5.77 -3.14 13.17
CA HIS A 69 -5.64 -1.91 12.41
C HIS A 69 -5.25 -2.15 10.93
N LEU A 70 -4.74 -3.34 10.59
CA LEU A 70 -4.32 -3.64 9.22
C LEU A 70 -5.48 -3.66 8.23
N ALA A 71 -6.72 -3.83 8.69
CA ALA A 71 -7.90 -3.68 7.85
C ALA A 71 -8.11 -2.24 7.35
N GLU A 72 -7.53 -1.24 8.03
CA GLU A 72 -7.59 0.17 7.66
C GLU A 72 -6.33 0.67 6.94
N ILE A 73 -5.36 -0.22 6.70
CA ILE A 73 -4.08 0.10 6.04
C ILE A 73 -4.00 -0.61 4.70
N GLY A 74 -3.80 0.16 3.64
CA GLY A 74 -3.45 -0.34 2.32
C GLY A 74 -1.95 -0.30 2.12
N TYR A 75 -1.35 -1.40 1.69
CA TYR A 75 0.08 -1.48 1.41
C TYR A 75 0.36 -1.96 0.00
N LEU A 76 1.02 -1.12 -0.78
CA LEU A 76 1.55 -1.43 -2.10
C LEU A 76 3.05 -1.65 -1.98
N PRO A 77 3.55 -2.89 -1.98
CA PRO A 77 4.98 -3.16 -1.96
C PRO A 77 5.64 -2.88 -3.32
N GLU A 78 6.94 -2.58 -3.31
CA GLU A 78 7.76 -2.46 -4.51
C GLU A 78 7.74 -3.75 -5.34
N GLU A 79 7.88 -4.91 -4.68
CA GLU A 79 7.77 -6.21 -5.32
C GLU A 79 6.31 -6.65 -5.46
N ARG A 80 5.99 -7.31 -6.58
CA ARG A 80 4.61 -7.69 -6.90
C ARG A 80 4.15 -8.87 -6.08
N GLY A 81 3.17 -8.64 -5.20
CA GLY A 81 2.48 -9.68 -4.43
C GLY A 81 1.26 -10.29 -5.15
N LEU A 82 1.26 -10.36 -6.48
CA LEU A 82 0.13 -10.87 -7.24
C LEU A 82 0.21 -12.40 -7.44
N TYR A 83 -0.90 -13.09 -7.21
CA TYR A 83 -1.03 -14.53 -7.45
C TYR A 83 -1.24 -14.82 -8.94
N LYS A 84 -0.18 -15.23 -9.63
CA LYS A 84 -0.11 -15.37 -11.09
C LYS A 84 -1.21 -16.25 -11.70
N ASN A 85 -1.59 -17.32 -11.02
CA ASN A 85 -2.58 -18.30 -11.50
C ASN A 85 -4.04 -17.85 -11.32
N MET A 86 -4.27 -16.72 -10.63
CA MET A 86 -5.62 -16.19 -10.45
C MET A 86 -5.99 -15.24 -11.58
N THR A 87 -7.30 -15.11 -11.86
CA THR A 87 -7.82 -13.99 -12.65
C THR A 87 -7.81 -12.72 -11.83
N VAL A 88 -7.84 -11.55 -12.47
CA VAL A 88 -7.94 -10.23 -11.79
C VAL A 88 -9.12 -10.23 -10.82
N GLU A 89 -10.29 -10.70 -11.23
CA GLU A 89 -11.48 -10.78 -10.37
C GLU A 89 -11.27 -11.72 -9.18
N ALA A 90 -10.72 -12.91 -9.40
CA ALA A 90 -10.48 -13.87 -8.33
C ALA A 90 -9.47 -13.33 -7.30
N HIS A 91 -8.42 -12.68 -7.78
CA HIS A 91 -7.41 -12.05 -6.93
C HIS A 91 -7.97 -10.90 -6.09
N ALA A 92 -8.77 -10.01 -6.72
CA ALA A 92 -9.44 -8.92 -6.02
C ALA A 92 -10.44 -9.44 -4.97
N LEU A 93 -11.22 -10.47 -5.30
CA LEU A 93 -12.13 -11.14 -4.37
C LEU A 93 -11.37 -11.71 -3.17
N PHE A 94 -10.28 -12.42 -3.41
CA PHE A 94 -9.46 -13.00 -2.36
C PHE A 94 -8.93 -11.93 -1.40
N LEU A 95 -8.28 -10.88 -1.93
CA LEU A 95 -7.70 -9.83 -1.09
C LEU A 95 -8.77 -8.96 -0.41
N GLY A 96 -9.86 -8.61 -1.10
CA GLY A 96 -10.95 -7.82 -0.54
C GLY A 96 -11.64 -8.54 0.62
N GLN A 97 -11.90 -9.85 0.50
CA GLN A 97 -12.48 -10.64 1.57
C GLN A 97 -11.53 -10.80 2.77
N LEU A 98 -10.22 -10.92 2.55
CA LEU A 98 -9.22 -10.90 3.63
C LEU A 98 -9.22 -9.56 4.40
N ARG A 99 -9.68 -8.47 3.77
CA ARG A 99 -9.85 -7.14 4.37
C ARG A 99 -11.26 -6.91 4.92
N GLY A 100 -12.12 -7.94 4.96
CA GLY A 100 -13.45 -7.88 5.55
C GLY A 100 -14.56 -7.41 4.62
N LEU A 101 -14.29 -7.20 3.32
CA LEU A 101 -15.33 -6.85 2.36
C LEU A 101 -16.22 -8.04 2.02
N SER A 102 -17.50 -7.80 1.79
CA SER A 102 -18.39 -8.80 1.22
C SER A 102 -18.03 -9.07 -0.25
N LYS A 103 -18.42 -10.25 -0.77
CA LYS A 103 -18.20 -10.59 -2.18
C LYS A 103 -18.89 -9.62 -3.15
N SER A 104 -20.06 -9.10 -2.78
CA SER A 104 -20.79 -8.10 -3.56
C SER A 104 -20.06 -6.77 -3.59
N ASP A 105 -19.58 -6.31 -2.43
CA ASP A 105 -18.84 -5.03 -2.34
C ASP A 105 -17.54 -5.08 -3.13
N VAL A 106 -16.79 -6.18 -3.03
CA VAL A 106 -15.57 -6.36 -3.84
C VAL A 106 -15.87 -6.27 -5.32
N LYS A 107 -16.93 -6.93 -5.80
CA LYS A 107 -17.29 -6.89 -7.24
C LYS A 107 -17.65 -5.49 -7.68
N SER A 108 -18.52 -4.81 -6.94
CA SER A 108 -18.95 -3.44 -7.25
C SER A 108 -17.76 -2.47 -7.28
N LYS A 109 -16.91 -2.52 -6.25
CA LYS A 109 -15.71 -1.66 -6.18
C LYS A 109 -14.68 -2.00 -7.27
N LEU A 110 -14.50 -3.29 -7.57
CA LEU A 110 -13.62 -3.70 -8.66
C LEU A 110 -14.12 -3.17 -10.01
N ASP A 111 -15.41 -3.30 -10.30
CA ASP A 111 -16.00 -2.81 -11.54
C ASP A 111 -15.83 -1.30 -11.68
N TYR A 112 -16.06 -0.53 -10.60
CA TYR A 112 -15.79 0.91 -10.55
C TYR A 112 -14.33 1.23 -10.91
N TRP A 113 -13.36 0.55 -10.29
CA TRP A 113 -11.94 0.80 -10.53
C TRP A 113 -11.49 0.38 -11.93
N LEU A 114 -11.99 -0.74 -12.44
CA LEU A 114 -11.69 -1.19 -13.80
C LEU A 114 -12.22 -0.21 -14.85
N GLU A 115 -13.42 0.34 -14.64
CA GLU A 115 -14.00 1.38 -15.49
C GLU A 115 -13.18 2.67 -15.42
N LYS A 116 -12.88 3.16 -14.22
CA LYS A 116 -12.08 4.38 -13.98
C LYS A 116 -10.71 4.32 -14.65
N PHE A 117 -10.07 3.13 -14.67
CA PHE A 117 -8.78 2.89 -15.32
C PHE A 117 -8.88 2.47 -16.79
N GLN A 118 -10.11 2.35 -17.34
CA GLN A 118 -10.40 1.90 -18.71
C GLN A 118 -9.80 0.54 -19.04
N ILE A 119 -9.96 -0.43 -18.13
CA ILE A 119 -9.40 -1.78 -18.20
C ILE A 119 -10.42 -2.89 -17.88
N GLN A 120 -11.71 -2.66 -18.18
CA GLN A 120 -12.80 -3.60 -17.89
C GLN A 120 -12.53 -4.99 -18.48
N ASP A 121 -11.94 -5.05 -19.67
CA ASP A 121 -11.59 -6.28 -20.37
C ASP A 121 -10.57 -7.16 -19.65
N TRP A 122 -9.88 -6.59 -18.62
CA TRP A 122 -8.88 -7.35 -17.87
C TRP A 122 -9.50 -8.20 -16.75
N LYS A 123 -10.74 -7.97 -16.39
CA LYS A 123 -11.42 -8.61 -15.25
C LYS A 123 -11.26 -10.13 -15.22
N LYS A 124 -11.37 -10.78 -16.39
CA LYS A 124 -11.27 -12.24 -16.53
C LYS A 124 -9.88 -12.72 -16.96
N LYS A 125 -8.95 -11.84 -17.27
CA LYS A 125 -7.57 -12.23 -17.61
C LYS A 125 -6.87 -12.81 -16.39
N ARG A 126 -6.01 -13.80 -16.63
CA ARG A 126 -5.08 -14.28 -15.60
C ARG A 126 -3.99 -13.23 -15.36
N ILE A 127 -3.51 -13.14 -14.12
CA ILE A 127 -2.47 -12.19 -13.75
C ILE A 127 -1.17 -12.45 -14.50
N GLU A 128 -0.85 -13.69 -14.81
CA GLU A 128 0.32 -14.06 -15.62
C GLU A 128 0.27 -13.54 -17.06
N GLU A 129 -0.91 -13.25 -17.59
CA GLU A 129 -1.11 -12.70 -18.95
C GLU A 129 -0.91 -11.18 -19.01
N LEU A 130 -0.77 -10.52 -17.85
CA LEU A 130 -0.64 -9.08 -17.75
C LEU A 130 0.81 -8.62 -18.00
N SER A 131 0.97 -7.56 -18.78
CA SER A 131 2.24 -6.85 -18.86
C SER A 131 2.64 -6.26 -17.50
N LYS A 132 3.88 -5.81 -17.37
CA LYS A 132 4.37 -5.17 -16.13
C LYS A 132 3.49 -4.00 -15.68
N GLY A 133 3.19 -3.07 -16.57
CA GLY A 133 2.33 -1.91 -16.26
C GLY A 133 0.88 -2.30 -15.95
N MET A 134 0.34 -3.31 -16.66
CA MET A 134 -1.00 -3.84 -16.36
C MET A 134 -1.06 -4.45 -14.96
N ALA A 135 -0.09 -5.27 -14.58
CA ALA A 135 -0.02 -5.90 -13.27
C ALA A 135 0.08 -4.84 -12.16
N GLN A 136 0.80 -3.75 -12.39
CA GLN A 136 0.91 -2.64 -11.43
C GLN A 136 -0.43 -1.91 -11.22
N LYS A 137 -1.20 -1.66 -12.28
CA LYS A 137 -2.57 -1.09 -12.15
C LYS A 137 -3.46 -1.99 -11.30
N VAL A 138 -3.45 -3.29 -11.58
CA VAL A 138 -4.25 -4.27 -10.81
C VAL A 138 -3.79 -4.32 -9.35
N GLN A 139 -2.49 -4.27 -9.11
CA GLN A 139 -1.94 -4.24 -7.74
C GLN A 139 -2.38 -2.98 -6.99
N PHE A 140 -2.33 -1.81 -7.62
CA PHE A 140 -2.83 -0.57 -7.04
C PHE A 140 -4.33 -0.68 -6.71
N ILE A 141 -5.15 -1.13 -7.66
CA ILE A 141 -6.60 -1.32 -7.45
C ILE A 141 -6.84 -2.22 -6.23
N CYS A 142 -6.20 -3.38 -6.16
CA CYS A 142 -6.35 -4.30 -5.03
C CYS A 142 -5.92 -3.70 -3.70
N THR A 143 -4.94 -2.78 -3.72
CA THR A 143 -4.44 -2.10 -2.52
C THR A 143 -5.47 -1.09 -1.97
N VAL A 144 -6.22 -0.42 -2.84
CA VAL A 144 -7.19 0.63 -2.45
C VAL A 144 -8.63 0.14 -2.33
N LEU A 145 -8.90 -1.09 -2.78
CA LEU A 145 -10.24 -1.66 -2.90
C LEU A 145 -11.07 -1.62 -1.60
N HIS A 146 -10.41 -1.82 -0.45
CA HIS A 146 -11.03 -1.78 0.87
C HIS A 146 -11.09 -0.38 1.49
N GLU A 147 -10.82 0.68 0.70
CA GLU A 147 -10.89 2.09 1.10
C GLU A 147 -10.07 2.42 2.37
N PRO A 148 -8.79 2.09 2.42
CA PRO A 148 -7.97 2.26 3.60
C PRO A 148 -7.95 3.70 4.10
N GLN A 149 -7.74 3.92 5.41
CA GLN A 149 -7.52 5.24 5.99
C GLN A 149 -6.08 5.70 5.85
N LEU A 150 -5.15 4.74 5.88
CA LEU A 150 -3.72 4.95 5.63
C LEU A 150 -3.28 4.12 4.42
N LEU A 151 -2.75 4.78 3.41
CA LEU A 151 -2.18 4.14 2.22
C LEU A 151 -0.66 4.26 2.25
N ILE A 152 0.04 3.16 2.16
CA ILE A 152 1.51 3.09 2.14
C ILE A 152 1.94 2.54 0.79
N LEU A 153 2.73 3.30 0.05
CA LEU A 153 3.18 2.96 -1.29
C LEU A 153 4.71 2.96 -1.32
N ASP A 154 5.28 1.77 -1.51
CA ASP A 154 6.74 1.58 -1.57
C ASP A 154 7.18 1.62 -3.03
N GLU A 155 7.90 2.69 -3.43
CA GLU A 155 8.34 2.97 -4.80
C GLU A 155 7.21 2.86 -5.85
N PRO A 156 6.05 3.53 -5.66
CA PRO A 156 4.84 3.25 -6.44
C PRO A 156 4.97 3.58 -7.92
N PHE A 157 5.93 4.42 -8.29
CA PHE A 157 6.10 4.86 -9.69
C PHE A 157 7.17 4.07 -10.45
N SER A 158 7.86 3.15 -9.78
CA SER A 158 8.88 2.31 -10.40
C SER A 158 8.30 1.40 -11.49
N GLY A 159 8.74 1.61 -12.73
CA GLY A 159 8.35 0.80 -13.89
C GLY A 159 6.98 1.10 -14.48
N PHE A 160 6.34 2.20 -14.12
CA PHE A 160 5.22 2.77 -14.86
C PHE A 160 5.71 3.65 -16.01
N ASP A 161 4.92 3.71 -17.08
CA ASP A 161 5.06 4.74 -18.10
C ASP A 161 4.50 6.09 -17.58
N PRO A 162 4.88 7.24 -18.22
CA PRO A 162 4.48 8.57 -17.76
C PRO A 162 2.96 8.78 -17.65
N LEU A 163 2.15 8.19 -18.53
CA LEU A 163 0.69 8.32 -18.51
C LEU A 163 0.10 7.61 -17.30
N ASN A 164 0.60 6.42 -16.99
CA ASN A 164 0.16 5.68 -15.81
C ASN A 164 0.59 6.34 -14.50
N ILE A 165 1.78 6.97 -14.46
CA ILE A 165 2.22 7.78 -13.31
C ILE A 165 1.24 8.93 -13.06
N GLN A 166 0.85 9.64 -14.12
CA GLN A 166 -0.08 10.78 -14.00
C GLN A 166 -1.44 10.32 -13.46
N LEU A 167 -1.98 9.21 -13.96
CA LEU A 167 -3.23 8.64 -13.51
C LEU A 167 -3.18 8.29 -12.01
N ILE A 168 -2.15 7.56 -11.56
CA ILE A 168 -2.00 7.21 -10.15
C ILE A 168 -1.83 8.45 -9.26
N ARG A 169 -1.07 9.45 -9.71
CA ARG A 169 -0.92 10.72 -8.96
C ARG A 169 -2.26 11.43 -8.78
N GLN A 170 -3.09 11.47 -9.81
CA GLN A 170 -4.42 12.05 -9.71
C GLN A 170 -5.27 11.32 -8.68
N GLU A 171 -5.28 10.00 -8.72
CA GLU A 171 -6.01 9.17 -7.74
C GLU A 171 -5.54 9.42 -6.30
N LEU A 172 -4.23 9.53 -6.08
CA LEU A 172 -3.68 9.82 -4.76
C LEU A 172 -4.09 11.21 -4.26
N MET A 173 -4.16 12.21 -5.15
CA MET A 173 -4.64 13.55 -4.80
C MET A 173 -6.14 13.56 -4.47
N GLU A 174 -6.96 12.81 -5.21
CA GLU A 174 -8.38 12.64 -4.90
C GLU A 174 -8.56 11.93 -3.55
N MET A 175 -7.79 10.88 -3.27
CA MET A 175 -7.82 10.18 -1.97
C MET A 175 -7.45 11.12 -0.83
N LYS A 176 -6.39 11.93 -1.00
CA LYS A 176 -6.01 12.95 -0.01
C LYS A 176 -7.14 13.96 0.22
N ALA A 177 -7.76 14.47 -0.86
CA ALA A 177 -8.88 15.41 -0.76
C ALA A 177 -10.07 14.81 0.01
N ASN A 178 -10.25 13.48 -0.06
CA ASN A 178 -11.22 12.71 0.71
C ASN A 178 -10.74 12.30 2.12
N GLY A 179 -9.67 12.93 2.63
CA GLY A 179 -9.18 12.77 4.00
C GLY A 179 -8.32 11.52 4.24
N LYS A 180 -7.90 10.80 3.19
CA LYS A 180 -6.98 9.67 3.32
C LYS A 180 -5.56 10.15 3.60
N THR A 181 -4.85 9.41 4.45
CA THR A 181 -3.43 9.67 4.75
C THR A 181 -2.58 8.77 3.87
N ILE A 182 -1.50 9.31 3.31
CA ILE A 182 -0.68 8.59 2.32
C ILE A 182 0.79 8.70 2.70
N ILE A 183 1.49 7.57 2.73
CA ILE A 183 2.96 7.50 2.84
C ILE A 183 3.49 7.03 1.49
N LEU A 184 4.43 7.80 0.93
CA LEU A 184 5.11 7.48 -0.32
C LEU A 184 6.60 7.31 -0.05
N SER A 185 7.17 6.15 -0.37
CA SER A 185 8.62 6.03 -0.42
C SER A 185 9.14 6.37 -1.81
N SER A 186 10.30 7.00 -1.88
CA SER A 186 11.04 7.24 -3.12
C SER A 186 12.53 7.41 -2.87
N HIS A 187 13.29 7.27 -3.95
CA HIS A 187 14.74 7.53 -3.98
C HIS A 187 15.05 9.02 -4.06
#